data_f29f6c408393e75ded008c7263c31dce
#
_entry.id   f29f6c408393e75ded008c7263c31dce
#
_cell.length_a   1.000
_cell.length_b   1.000
_cell.length_c   1.000
_cell.angle_alpha   90.00
_cell.angle_beta   90.00
_cell.angle_gamma   90.00
#
_symmetry.space_group_name_H-M   'P 1'
#
loop_
_entity.id
_entity.type
_entity.pdbx_description
1 polymer ?
#
loop_
_entity_poly.entity_id
_entity_poly.type
_entity_poly.pdbx_seq_one_letter_code
_entity_poly.pdbx_strand_id
1 'polypeptide(L)'
;MHIVVFTRSTPDTQAVVTVNAAGVVTWGEAALVVNPWDEYALEEALVRSKAAGGKTTVIAIGGERHNDALKHALAMGVDSALRVDDAGLDDADGLTYATTAAAAVRKLADVDVVLFGRESIDVGTDQHITQTARKLGWAALNTVSKIVALDAAAKTVKVERILEQGKQTLNAKLPAVISVTKDINEPRYP
;
A
#
# COMPACT_ATOMS: atom_id res chain seq x y z
N MET A 1 13.48 -7.37 -10.29
CA MET A 1 12.93 -6.52 -9.22
C MET A 1 11.62 -7.09 -8.74
N HIS A 2 11.39 -7.19 -7.44
CA HIS A 2 10.11 -7.62 -6.87
C HIS A 2 9.49 -6.47 -6.07
N ILE A 3 8.34 -6.01 -6.49
CA ILE A 3 7.58 -4.94 -5.84
C ILE A 3 6.33 -5.53 -5.20
N VAL A 4 6.18 -5.29 -3.90
CA VAL A 4 5.01 -5.71 -3.12
C VAL A 4 4.13 -4.49 -2.86
N VAL A 5 2.82 -4.59 -3.06
CA VAL A 5 1.86 -3.53 -2.73
C VAL A 5 0.91 -4.04 -1.66
N PHE A 6 0.70 -3.28 -0.62
CA PHE A 6 -0.39 -3.54 0.31
C PHE A 6 -1.63 -2.78 -0.12
N THR A 7 -2.77 -3.45 -0.05
CA THR A 7 -4.07 -2.88 -0.34
C THR A 7 -5.12 -3.36 0.65
N ARG A 8 -6.24 -2.66 0.68
CA ARG A 8 -7.41 -3.02 1.47
C ARG A 8 -8.70 -2.54 0.80
N SER A 9 -9.81 -3.16 1.14
CA SER A 9 -11.13 -2.62 0.81
C SER A 9 -11.56 -1.64 1.90
N THR A 10 -12.09 -0.51 1.47
CA THR A 10 -12.68 0.54 2.31
C THR A 10 -14.11 0.82 1.86
N PRO A 11 -14.98 1.36 2.72
CA PRO A 11 -16.26 1.87 2.25
C PRO A 11 -16.08 2.93 1.16
N ASP A 12 -16.97 2.96 0.18
CA ASP A 12 -17.00 4.03 -0.81
C ASP A 12 -17.03 5.40 -0.12
N THR A 13 -16.33 6.38 -0.66
CA THR A 13 -16.25 7.74 -0.09
C THR A 13 -17.58 8.46 -0.04
N GLN A 14 -18.60 7.98 -0.76
CA GLN A 14 -19.98 8.49 -0.72
C GLN A 14 -20.82 7.80 0.36
N ALA A 15 -20.26 6.84 1.10
CA ALA A 15 -20.96 6.14 2.17
C ALA A 15 -21.45 7.09 3.26
N VAL A 16 -22.69 6.92 3.68
CA VAL A 16 -23.23 7.65 4.84
C VAL A 16 -22.77 6.94 6.11
N VAL A 17 -21.84 7.56 6.79
CA VAL A 17 -21.31 7.04 8.06
C VAL A 17 -22.28 7.35 9.19
N THR A 18 -22.62 6.34 9.99
CA THR A 18 -23.45 6.47 11.19
C THR A 18 -22.78 5.82 12.39
N VAL A 19 -23.19 6.25 13.58
CA VAL A 19 -22.73 5.63 14.83
C VAL A 19 -23.95 5.02 15.50
N ASN A 20 -23.90 3.73 15.80
CA ASN A 20 -25.00 3.04 16.47
C ASN A 20 -25.03 3.35 17.98
N ALA A 21 -26.08 2.88 18.68
CA ALA A 21 -26.23 3.10 20.11
C ALA A 21 -25.10 2.51 20.98
N ALA A 22 -24.33 1.57 20.46
CA ALA A 22 -23.15 0.99 21.13
C ALA A 22 -21.84 1.76 20.83
N GLY A 23 -21.91 2.90 20.11
CA GLY A 23 -20.73 3.67 19.72
C GLY A 23 -19.94 3.09 18.55
N VAL A 24 -20.47 2.07 17.87
CA VAL A 24 -19.81 1.44 16.71
C VAL A 24 -20.12 2.23 15.45
N VAL A 25 -19.08 2.58 14.72
CA VAL A 25 -19.18 3.22 13.40
C VAL A 25 -19.71 2.21 12.37
N THR A 26 -20.69 2.58 11.60
CA THR A 26 -21.20 1.77 10.49
C THR A 26 -21.44 2.65 9.26
N TRP A 27 -21.35 2.04 8.09
CA TRP A 27 -21.61 2.68 6.80
C TRP A 27 -22.71 1.96 6.00
N GLY A 28 -23.55 1.22 6.72
CA GLY A 28 -24.70 0.52 6.14
C GLY A 28 -24.30 -0.50 5.08
N GLU A 29 -25.03 -0.49 3.97
CA GLU A 29 -24.80 -1.37 2.81
C GLU A 29 -23.92 -0.71 1.73
N ALA A 30 -23.11 0.28 2.10
CA ALA A 30 -22.21 0.92 1.14
C ALA A 30 -21.26 -0.12 0.51
N ALA A 31 -21.05 0.01 -0.79
CA ALA A 31 -20.11 -0.85 -1.50
C ALA A 31 -18.70 -0.70 -0.90
N LEU A 32 -17.99 -1.81 -0.83
CA LEU A 32 -16.55 -1.79 -0.54
C LEU A 32 -15.80 -1.60 -1.86
N VAL A 33 -14.88 -0.66 -1.85
CA VAL A 33 -14.01 -0.36 -2.99
C VAL A 33 -12.54 -0.53 -2.57
N VAL A 34 -11.65 -0.59 -3.53
CA VAL A 34 -10.20 -0.49 -3.24
C VAL A 34 -9.94 0.84 -2.52
N ASN A 35 -9.11 0.82 -1.49
CA ASN A 35 -8.67 2.07 -0.88
C ASN A 35 -8.11 3.00 -1.97
N PRO A 36 -8.70 4.17 -2.23
CA PRO A 36 -8.31 5.03 -3.35
C PRO A 36 -6.82 5.39 -3.38
N TRP A 37 -6.19 5.50 -2.22
CA TRP A 37 -4.75 5.76 -2.17
C TRP A 37 -3.90 4.58 -2.64
N ASP A 38 -4.40 3.35 -2.52
CA ASP A 38 -3.65 2.16 -2.92
C ASP A 38 -3.65 1.95 -4.43
N GLU A 39 -4.62 2.52 -5.16
CA GLU A 39 -4.64 2.48 -6.63
C GLU A 39 -3.41 3.17 -7.23
N TYR A 40 -2.97 4.28 -6.64
CA TYR A 40 -1.72 4.95 -7.04
C TYR A 40 -0.49 4.08 -6.78
N ALA A 41 -0.47 3.35 -5.68
CA ALA A 41 0.62 2.42 -5.36
C ALA A 41 0.64 1.22 -6.31
N LEU A 42 -0.55 0.68 -6.66
CA LEU A 42 -0.69 -0.41 -7.64
C LEU A 42 -0.18 0.02 -9.02
N GLU A 43 -0.61 1.19 -9.51
CA GLU A 43 -0.14 1.71 -10.80
C GLU A 43 1.37 1.92 -10.82
N GLU A 44 1.93 2.53 -9.76
CA GLU A 44 3.37 2.76 -9.69
C GLU A 44 4.16 1.44 -9.67
N ALA A 45 3.66 0.42 -8.95
CA ALA A 45 4.27 -0.91 -8.96
C ALA A 45 4.29 -1.51 -10.37
N LEU A 46 3.19 -1.44 -11.10
CA LEU A 46 3.08 -1.96 -12.47
C LEU A 46 4.04 -1.26 -13.42
N VAL A 47 4.09 0.08 -13.37
CA VAL A 47 4.99 0.89 -14.21
C VAL A 47 6.45 0.54 -13.94
N ARG A 48 6.86 0.49 -12.66
CA ARG A 48 8.25 0.23 -12.28
C ARG A 48 8.67 -1.21 -12.51
N SER A 49 7.80 -2.16 -12.21
CA SER A 49 8.06 -3.57 -12.46
C SER A 49 8.26 -3.83 -13.95
N LYS A 50 7.37 -3.31 -14.80
CA LYS A 50 7.48 -3.45 -16.25
C LYS A 50 8.77 -2.86 -16.79
N ALA A 51 9.17 -1.67 -16.34
CA ALA A 51 10.40 -1.01 -16.78
C ALA A 51 11.67 -1.78 -16.38
N ALA A 52 11.62 -2.52 -15.26
CA ALA A 52 12.76 -3.27 -14.72
C ALA A 52 12.73 -4.78 -15.08
N GLY A 53 11.75 -5.26 -15.85
CA GLY A 53 11.56 -6.69 -16.11
C GLY A 53 11.31 -7.49 -14.83
N GLY A 54 10.61 -6.89 -13.87
CA GLY A 54 10.36 -7.45 -12.55
C GLY A 54 8.99 -8.13 -12.41
N LYS A 55 8.60 -8.38 -11.17
CA LYS A 55 7.30 -8.94 -10.78
C LYS A 55 6.64 -8.12 -9.69
N THR A 56 5.32 -8.24 -9.59
CA THR A 56 4.47 -7.56 -8.63
C THR A 56 3.68 -8.56 -7.78
N THR A 57 3.52 -8.26 -6.51
CA THR A 57 2.64 -9.01 -5.61
C THR A 57 1.78 -8.03 -4.83
N VAL A 58 0.47 -8.20 -4.84
CA VAL A 58 -0.42 -7.44 -3.98
C VAL A 58 -0.77 -8.27 -2.74
N ILE A 59 -0.80 -7.64 -1.56
CA ILE A 59 -1.16 -8.26 -0.29
C ILE A 59 -2.30 -7.49 0.35
N ALA A 60 -3.32 -8.20 0.81
CA ALA A 60 -4.31 -7.70 1.75
C ALA A 60 -4.24 -8.47 3.07
N ILE A 61 -4.51 -7.77 4.17
CA ILE A 61 -4.53 -8.36 5.52
C ILE A 61 -5.96 -8.22 6.04
N GLY A 62 -6.54 -9.34 6.47
CA GLY A 62 -7.91 -9.40 6.98
C GLY A 62 -8.74 -10.49 6.33
N GLY A 63 -10.04 -10.45 6.58
CA GLY A 63 -11.02 -11.42 6.10
C GLY A 63 -11.40 -11.26 4.62
N GLU A 64 -12.46 -11.96 4.24
CA GLU A 64 -12.93 -12.02 2.84
C GLU A 64 -13.36 -10.67 2.25
N ARG A 65 -13.68 -9.69 3.11
CA ARG A 65 -14.05 -8.33 2.68
C ARG A 65 -12.98 -7.67 1.77
N HIS A 66 -11.74 -8.14 1.84
CA HIS A 66 -10.65 -7.59 1.03
C HIS A 66 -10.43 -8.32 -0.30
N ASN A 67 -11.20 -9.36 -0.61
CA ASN A 67 -11.06 -10.12 -1.85
C ASN A 67 -11.27 -9.28 -3.11
N ASP A 68 -12.21 -8.33 -3.07
CA ASP A 68 -12.50 -7.52 -4.25
C ASP A 68 -11.39 -6.51 -4.55
N ALA A 69 -10.71 -5.99 -3.52
CA ALA A 69 -9.50 -5.20 -3.70
C ALA A 69 -8.35 -6.01 -4.35
N LEU A 70 -8.19 -7.27 -3.96
CA LEU A 70 -7.20 -8.17 -4.59
C LEU A 70 -7.55 -8.50 -6.04
N LYS A 71 -8.84 -8.78 -6.33
CA LYS A 71 -9.31 -9.02 -7.71
C LYS A 71 -9.12 -7.79 -8.60
N HIS A 72 -9.42 -6.60 -8.07
CA HIS A 72 -9.18 -5.34 -8.76
C HIS A 72 -7.71 -5.17 -9.12
N ALA A 73 -6.80 -5.40 -8.18
CA ALA A 73 -5.37 -5.32 -8.44
C ALA A 73 -4.90 -6.32 -9.51
N LEU A 74 -5.42 -7.56 -9.48
CA LEU A 74 -5.15 -8.55 -10.53
C LEU A 74 -5.68 -8.10 -11.89
N ALA A 75 -6.87 -7.50 -11.95
CA ALA A 75 -7.46 -6.98 -13.18
C ALA A 75 -6.65 -5.79 -13.74
N MET A 76 -6.02 -4.97 -12.88
CA MET A 76 -5.06 -3.94 -13.31
C MET A 76 -3.78 -4.54 -13.93
N GLY A 77 -3.45 -5.82 -13.63
CA GLY A 77 -2.30 -6.52 -14.19
C GLY A 77 -1.20 -6.88 -13.19
N VAL A 78 -1.49 -6.87 -11.89
CA VAL A 78 -0.56 -7.39 -10.87
C VAL A 78 -0.38 -8.90 -11.05
N ASP A 79 0.86 -9.41 -10.96
CA ASP A 79 1.19 -10.81 -11.29
C ASP A 79 0.66 -11.82 -10.27
N SER A 80 0.57 -11.45 -8.99
CA SER A 80 0.10 -12.35 -7.94
C SER A 80 -0.57 -11.60 -6.79
N ALA A 81 -1.54 -12.25 -6.15
CA ALA A 81 -2.26 -11.71 -5.01
C ALA A 81 -2.20 -12.70 -3.82
N LEU A 82 -2.00 -12.16 -2.63
CA LEU A 82 -2.00 -12.90 -1.38
C LEU A 82 -2.96 -12.24 -0.39
N ARG A 83 -3.67 -13.05 0.38
CA ARG A 83 -4.41 -12.59 1.55
C ARG A 83 -3.84 -13.25 2.81
N VAL A 84 -3.55 -12.42 3.80
CA VAL A 84 -3.33 -12.92 5.16
C VAL A 84 -4.72 -13.08 5.76
N ASP A 85 -5.22 -14.32 5.71
CA ASP A 85 -6.61 -14.66 5.99
C ASP A 85 -6.87 -14.80 7.48
N ASP A 86 -7.24 -13.70 8.11
CA ASP A 86 -7.67 -13.64 9.50
C ASP A 86 -8.63 -12.44 9.67
N ALA A 87 -9.93 -12.73 9.81
CA ALA A 87 -10.95 -11.69 10.02
C ALA A 87 -10.75 -10.88 11.32
N GLY A 88 -10.04 -11.43 12.30
CA GLY A 88 -9.66 -10.70 13.52
C GLY A 88 -8.67 -9.55 13.26
N LEU A 89 -8.09 -9.49 12.07
CA LEU A 89 -7.18 -8.41 11.66
C LEU A 89 -7.86 -7.28 10.89
N ASP A 90 -9.15 -7.39 10.58
CA ASP A 90 -9.90 -6.36 9.84
C ASP A 90 -9.88 -5.00 10.54
N ASP A 91 -9.98 -5.01 11.86
CA ASP A 91 -9.97 -3.81 12.71
C ASP A 91 -8.67 -3.70 13.54
N ALA A 92 -7.60 -4.35 13.08
CA ALA A 92 -6.32 -4.33 13.77
C ALA A 92 -5.75 -2.91 13.85
N ASP A 93 -5.15 -2.58 14.99
CA ASP A 93 -4.40 -1.34 15.14
C ASP A 93 -3.19 -1.29 14.19
N GLY A 94 -2.64 -0.09 14.00
CA GLY A 94 -1.52 0.12 13.08
C GLY A 94 -0.29 -0.72 13.41
N LEU A 95 -0.03 -1.01 14.69
CA LEU A 95 1.13 -1.80 15.11
C LEU A 95 0.93 -3.30 14.81
N THR A 96 -0.25 -3.82 15.07
CA THR A 96 -0.64 -5.20 14.74
C THR A 96 -0.61 -5.40 13.23
N TYR A 97 -1.22 -4.47 12.48
CA TYR A 97 -1.15 -4.47 11.01
C TYR A 97 0.30 -4.49 10.50
N ALA A 98 1.15 -3.57 10.98
CA ALA A 98 2.54 -3.47 10.56
C ALA A 98 3.36 -4.72 10.91
N THR A 99 3.07 -5.35 12.05
CA THR A 99 3.74 -6.60 12.46
C THR A 99 3.38 -7.73 11.50
N THR A 100 2.10 -7.85 11.15
CA THR A 100 1.58 -8.82 10.19
C THR A 100 2.12 -8.55 8.78
N ALA A 101 2.12 -7.30 8.34
CA ALA A 101 2.67 -6.88 7.05
C ALA A 101 4.16 -7.25 6.93
N ALA A 102 4.96 -6.91 7.94
CA ALA A 102 6.36 -7.28 7.95
C ALA A 102 6.60 -8.80 7.94
N ALA A 103 5.77 -9.57 8.64
CA ALA A 103 5.82 -11.03 8.62
C ALA A 103 5.47 -11.60 7.24
N ALA A 104 4.45 -11.06 6.57
CA ALA A 104 4.08 -11.44 5.22
C ALA A 104 5.20 -11.16 4.22
N VAL A 105 5.80 -9.96 4.27
CA VAL A 105 6.93 -9.58 3.40
C VAL A 105 8.12 -10.53 3.58
N ARG A 106 8.46 -10.91 4.83
CA ARG A 106 9.57 -11.84 5.10
C ARG A 106 9.36 -13.25 4.56
N LYS A 107 8.11 -13.64 4.29
CA LYS A 107 7.81 -14.94 3.65
C LYS A 107 7.99 -14.92 2.13
N LEU A 108 8.10 -13.73 1.54
CA LEU A 108 8.37 -13.58 0.12
C LEU A 108 9.87 -13.51 -0.13
N ALA A 109 10.33 -14.11 -1.22
CA ALA A 109 11.71 -14.01 -1.65
C ALA A 109 11.96 -12.71 -2.42
N ASP A 110 13.15 -12.15 -2.21
CA ASP A 110 13.74 -11.10 -3.06
C ASP A 110 12.89 -9.83 -3.22
N VAL A 111 12.20 -9.39 -2.16
CA VAL A 111 11.45 -8.14 -2.18
C VAL A 111 12.42 -6.96 -2.17
N ASP A 112 12.30 -6.10 -3.18
CA ASP A 112 13.10 -4.87 -3.31
C ASP A 112 12.36 -3.64 -2.78
N VAL A 113 11.05 -3.56 -3.02
CA VAL A 113 10.23 -2.41 -2.64
C VAL A 113 8.88 -2.88 -2.10
N VAL A 114 8.46 -2.27 -1.01
CA VAL A 114 7.08 -2.34 -0.53
C VAL A 114 6.43 -0.99 -0.76
N LEU A 115 5.31 -0.97 -1.48
CA LEU A 115 4.51 0.23 -1.73
C LEU A 115 3.22 0.20 -0.91
N PHE A 116 2.87 1.36 -0.41
CA PHE A 116 1.58 1.65 0.21
C PHE A 116 0.98 2.90 -0.44
N GLY A 117 -0.33 3.02 -0.44
CA GLY A 117 -1.00 4.30 -0.58
C GLY A 117 -0.60 5.25 0.58
N ARG A 118 -0.99 6.50 0.50
CA ARG A 118 -0.67 7.50 1.52
C ARG A 118 -1.21 7.13 2.89
N GLU A 119 -2.46 6.69 2.93
CA GLU A 119 -3.21 6.41 4.17
C GLU A 119 -4.42 5.51 3.87
N SER A 120 -5.05 4.98 4.89
CA SER A 120 -6.37 4.34 4.77
C SER A 120 -7.45 5.41 4.86
N ILE A 121 -8.31 5.51 3.84
CA ILE A 121 -9.29 6.61 3.75
C ILE A 121 -10.41 6.51 4.77
N ASP A 122 -10.72 5.31 5.25
CA ASP A 122 -11.80 5.04 6.20
C ASP A 122 -11.47 5.47 7.64
N VAL A 123 -10.22 5.37 8.04
CA VAL A 123 -9.75 5.70 9.40
C VAL A 123 -8.66 6.76 9.44
N GLY A 124 -8.21 7.26 8.29
CA GLY A 124 -7.19 8.33 8.19
C GLY A 124 -5.85 7.95 8.82
N THR A 125 -5.47 6.66 8.79
CA THR A 125 -4.23 6.20 9.40
C THR A 125 -3.15 5.89 8.36
N ASP A 126 -1.92 6.31 8.65
CA ASP A 126 -0.72 6.09 7.84
C ASP A 126 0.46 5.49 8.64
N GLN A 127 0.35 5.46 9.96
CA GLN A 127 1.45 5.05 10.86
C GLN A 127 1.95 3.63 10.60
N HIS A 128 1.06 2.72 10.16
CA HIS A 128 1.41 1.34 9.84
C HIS A 128 2.50 1.24 8.76
N ILE A 129 2.62 2.22 7.88
CA ILE A 129 3.62 2.28 6.81
C ILE A 129 5.03 2.38 7.41
N THR A 130 5.25 3.41 8.23
CA THR A 130 6.53 3.63 8.91
C THR A 130 6.85 2.53 9.91
N GLN A 131 5.83 2.02 10.61
CA GLN A 131 5.99 0.90 11.53
C GLN A 131 6.40 -0.38 10.79
N THR A 132 5.85 -0.65 9.60
CA THR A 132 6.25 -1.80 8.76
C THR A 132 7.72 -1.67 8.35
N ALA A 133 8.14 -0.50 7.89
CA ALA A 133 9.54 -0.24 7.54
C ALA A 133 10.47 -0.49 8.73
N ARG A 134 10.08 0.02 9.91
CA ARG A 134 10.85 -0.18 11.14
C ARG A 134 10.95 -1.65 11.53
N LYS A 135 9.84 -2.40 11.42
CA LYS A 135 9.82 -3.84 11.69
C LYS A 135 10.69 -4.64 10.73
N LEU A 136 10.77 -4.23 9.47
CA LEU A 136 11.63 -4.84 8.46
C LEU A 136 13.11 -4.44 8.61
N GLY A 137 13.39 -3.31 9.27
CA GLY A 137 14.73 -2.71 9.32
C GLY A 137 15.11 -1.99 8.02
N TRP A 138 14.11 -1.55 7.24
CA TRP A 138 14.27 -0.93 5.93
C TRP A 138 14.07 0.59 5.99
N ALA A 139 14.55 1.28 4.94
CA ALA A 139 14.29 2.71 4.79
C ALA A 139 12.78 2.96 4.61
N ALA A 140 12.27 4.01 5.26
CA ALA A 140 10.89 4.51 5.08
C ALA A 140 10.92 5.82 4.29
N LEU A 141 10.22 5.85 3.15
CA LEU A 141 10.11 7.00 2.28
C LEU A 141 8.62 7.37 2.14
N ASN A 142 8.17 8.28 2.99
CA ASN A 142 6.75 8.64 3.06
C ASN A 142 6.40 9.83 2.17
N THR A 143 5.13 9.90 1.74
CA THR A 143 4.54 11.00 0.95
C THR A 143 5.28 11.26 -0.36
N VAL A 144 5.70 10.18 -1.03
CA VAL A 144 6.45 10.25 -2.28
C VAL A 144 5.52 10.66 -3.43
N SER A 145 5.86 11.75 -4.09
CA SER A 145 5.15 12.27 -5.26
C SER A 145 5.80 11.87 -6.58
N LYS A 146 7.05 11.36 -6.53
CA LYS A 146 7.76 10.89 -7.72
C LYS A 146 8.90 9.94 -7.35
N ILE A 147 8.95 8.79 -7.98
CA ILE A 147 10.16 7.95 -7.99
C ILE A 147 11.01 8.43 -9.18
N VAL A 148 12.11 9.12 -8.87
CA VAL A 148 12.99 9.72 -9.89
C VAL A 148 13.84 8.64 -10.56
N ALA A 149 14.39 7.72 -9.76
CA ALA A 149 15.17 6.59 -10.23
C ALA A 149 14.98 5.40 -9.28
N LEU A 150 14.95 4.21 -9.84
CA LEU A 150 14.88 2.95 -9.12
C LEU A 150 15.82 1.96 -9.82
N ASP A 151 16.94 1.69 -9.19
CA ASP A 151 18.00 0.84 -9.75
C ASP A 151 18.09 -0.48 -8.97
N ALA A 152 17.63 -1.57 -9.61
CA ALA A 152 17.66 -2.89 -9.03
C ALA A 152 19.08 -3.45 -8.89
N ALA A 153 19.99 -3.11 -9.81
CA ALA A 153 21.37 -3.60 -9.81
C ALA A 153 22.20 -2.88 -8.76
N ALA A 154 22.10 -1.55 -8.69
CA ALA A 154 22.78 -0.74 -7.69
C ALA A 154 22.09 -0.79 -6.31
N LYS A 155 20.91 -1.39 -6.21
CA LYS A 155 20.08 -1.45 -4.98
C LYS A 155 19.86 -0.06 -4.38
N THR A 156 19.44 0.90 -5.20
CA THR A 156 19.18 2.27 -4.79
C THR A 156 17.84 2.79 -5.33
N VAL A 157 17.25 3.72 -4.59
CA VAL A 157 16.08 4.46 -5.00
C VAL A 157 16.28 5.95 -4.73
N LYS A 158 15.86 6.79 -5.68
CA LYS A 158 15.81 8.25 -5.55
C LYS A 158 14.38 8.70 -5.72
N VAL A 159 13.87 9.46 -4.75
CA VAL A 159 12.47 9.92 -4.72
C VAL A 159 12.40 11.42 -4.46
N GLU A 160 11.30 12.02 -4.91
CA GLU A 160 10.83 13.33 -4.46
C GLU A 160 9.61 13.14 -3.58
N ARG A 161 9.57 13.84 -2.45
CA ARG A 161 8.41 13.88 -1.57
C ARG A 161 7.94 15.32 -1.34
N ILE A 162 6.67 15.47 -1.02
CA ILE A 162 6.05 16.75 -0.72
C ILE A 162 6.05 16.93 0.80
N LEU A 163 6.52 18.08 1.24
CA LEU A 163 6.46 18.58 2.61
C LEU A 163 5.70 19.90 2.63
N GLU A 164 5.27 20.36 3.80
CA GLU A 164 4.61 21.66 3.98
C GLU A 164 5.46 22.82 3.42
N GLN A 165 6.77 22.73 3.54
CA GLN A 165 7.73 23.75 3.13
C GLN A 165 8.25 23.59 1.70
N GLY A 166 7.73 22.63 0.93
CA GLY A 166 8.15 22.37 -0.46
C GLY A 166 8.52 20.92 -0.74
N LYS A 167 9.30 20.71 -1.79
CA LYS A 167 9.73 19.38 -2.23
C LYS A 167 11.10 19.04 -1.68
N GLN A 168 11.27 17.78 -1.32
CA GLN A 168 12.55 17.22 -0.87
C GLN A 168 12.92 16.02 -1.73
N THR A 169 14.17 15.97 -2.19
CA THR A 169 14.73 14.80 -2.87
C THR A 169 15.50 13.94 -1.86
N LEU A 170 15.22 12.65 -1.84
CA LEU A 170 15.86 11.67 -0.98
C LEU A 170 16.48 10.55 -1.82
N ASN A 171 17.62 10.03 -1.33
CA ASN A 171 18.21 8.79 -1.82
C ASN A 171 18.19 7.76 -0.68
N ALA A 172 17.87 6.52 -1.02
CA ALA A 172 17.91 5.41 -0.07
C ALA A 172 18.45 4.14 -0.74
N LYS A 173 18.87 3.19 0.10
CA LYS A 173 19.20 1.84 -0.33
C LYS A 173 17.94 0.98 -0.34
N LEU A 174 17.90 0.02 -1.26
CA LEU A 174 16.91 -1.05 -1.26
C LEU A 174 17.39 -2.20 -0.35
N PRO A 175 16.45 -2.93 0.27
CA PRO A 175 15.01 -2.78 0.15
C PRO A 175 14.45 -1.57 0.93
N ALA A 176 13.34 -1.02 0.46
CA ALA A 176 12.69 0.15 1.05
C ALA A 176 11.17 0.01 1.11
N VAL A 177 10.55 0.70 2.07
CA VAL A 177 9.09 0.90 2.15
C VAL A 177 8.78 2.33 1.72
N ILE A 178 7.86 2.47 0.80
CA ILE A 178 7.50 3.76 0.18
C ILE A 178 6.00 3.95 0.28
N SER A 179 5.53 5.10 0.75
CA SER A 179 4.14 5.51 0.56
C SER A 179 4.04 6.59 -0.50
N VAL A 180 3.03 6.46 -1.37
CA VAL A 180 2.86 7.35 -2.51
C VAL A 180 1.67 8.27 -2.33
N THR A 181 1.74 9.46 -2.95
CA THR A 181 0.64 10.43 -3.02
C THR A 181 -0.02 10.36 -4.39
N LYS A 182 -1.17 11.02 -4.54
CA LYS A 182 -1.91 11.13 -5.81
C LYS A 182 -1.11 11.79 -6.95
N ASP A 183 -0.05 12.52 -6.60
CA ASP A 183 0.76 13.23 -7.61
C ASP A 183 1.77 12.31 -8.31
N ILE A 184 1.84 11.02 -7.91
CA ILE A 184 2.84 10.07 -8.43
C ILE A 184 2.52 9.62 -9.86
N ASN A 185 1.26 9.37 -10.15
CA ASN A 185 0.75 8.88 -11.43
C ASN A 185 -0.78 9.08 -11.54
N GLU A 186 -1.35 8.59 -12.63
CA GLU A 186 -2.79 8.44 -12.84
C GLU A 186 -3.10 6.94 -12.99
N PRO A 187 -3.84 6.34 -12.06
CA PRO A 187 -4.14 4.91 -12.11
C PRO A 187 -4.94 4.53 -13.36
N ARG A 188 -4.58 3.41 -13.97
CA ARG A 188 -5.36 2.82 -15.07
C ARG A 188 -6.65 2.20 -14.53
N TYR A 189 -7.68 2.16 -15.38
CA TYR A 189 -8.85 1.32 -15.10
C TYR A 189 -8.50 -0.15 -15.36
N PRO A 190 -9.03 -1.08 -14.55
CA PRO A 190 -8.87 -2.52 -14.76
C PRO A 190 -9.60 -3.02 -16.00
#